data_d12c2e03efebb68ef6a6ead1a7d61ee2
#
_entry.id   d12c2e03efebb68ef6a6ead1a7d61ee2
#
_cell.length_a   1.000
_cell.length_b   1.000
_cell.length_c   1.000
_cell.angle_alpha   90.00
_cell.angle_beta   90.00
_cell.angle_gamma   90.00
#
_symmetry.space_group_name_H-M   'P 1'
#
loop_
_entity.id
_entity.type
_entity.pdbx_description
1 polymer ?
#
loop_
_entity_poly.entity_id
_entity_poly.type
_entity_poly.pdbx_seq_one_letter_code
_entity_poly.pdbx_strand_id
1 'polypeptide(L)'
;MAKRILPFLFFLLSTAALAQHYDFKKAEMDARKLIYSKPDSALTIIKRTLAQKGAHDTIYGNTYNIYGMYFGMKGNSDSLIYYTKKSLTYLNRYPRNKARSLMNMSIGYRNKADYNAAINLIEEALELHKKENNNVGVAMAYGELASNYNYMLEYDKSIDLLLKAIKILKAEKNTKQLVAIKQKLANTYLAKENYPFAIDLYRECLAEFKAGGMAKNYYMTLMNLGEAQIQVNDMVGAQKSLSEAVVGLEPFGDKEMIGICYSKIGNLENALGHYEKGVASFQKAMDYLVPSGSGRVVRIAGEYVNLLNKGGNYKKSMEVIALVEKLKKFNNANLQDRMVYKNAAADTYKGTNNDKEAIKAYQQTIAIMDSIADQEQQSAVEEIQAKFQTELQREKNVALEANNRVLQATMESEKNLMMLYVLVSIAIIVLILLFLRGYWLKAKLQKEELRLVESEKNMIRQQHQYEQELTNAQKEIIEEKQRELTSSALRMANYQDGINQIIDKCESNIYTKVTEVKKDLQGIIKQKDYWKQFETRFNTLHPEFSNTLTNRFEKLTKNDIEFCSLLKLNLSNKEIASLLQISHESAITKKYRIKKKMDINDDADFEKLLMEI
;
A
#
# COMPACT_ATOMS: atom_id res chain seq x y z
N MET A 1 52.65 32.35 -55.02
CA MET A 1 52.00 32.29 -53.68
C MET A 1 50.59 31.66 -53.70
N ALA A 2 49.88 31.66 -54.81
CA ALA A 2 48.49 31.09 -54.84
C ALA A 2 48.35 29.56 -54.76
N LYS A 3 49.38 28.78 -55.08
CA LYS A 3 49.32 27.29 -55.05
C LYS A 3 49.50 26.65 -53.66
N ARG A 4 49.87 27.38 -52.63
CA ARG A 4 50.00 26.85 -51.25
C ARG A 4 48.81 27.20 -50.32
N ILE A 5 47.91 28.05 -50.75
CA ILE A 5 46.74 28.46 -49.94
C ILE A 5 45.54 27.51 -50.20
N LEU A 6 45.47 26.87 -51.36
CA LEU A 6 44.37 26.00 -51.77
C LEU A 6 44.22 24.71 -50.88
N PRO A 7 45.30 24.00 -50.48
CA PRO A 7 45.15 22.84 -49.61
C PRO A 7 44.80 23.23 -48.17
N PHE A 8 45.17 24.44 -47.71
CA PHE A 8 44.81 24.92 -46.36
C PHE A 8 43.34 25.33 -46.25
N LEU A 9 42.77 25.92 -47.35
CA LEU A 9 41.33 26.19 -47.42
C LEU A 9 40.51 24.88 -47.53
N PHE A 10 41.01 23.89 -48.24
CA PHE A 10 40.34 22.56 -48.31
C PHE A 10 40.38 21.82 -46.98
N PHE A 11 41.44 21.97 -46.19
CA PHE A 11 41.54 21.40 -44.85
C PHE A 11 40.61 22.12 -43.83
N LEU A 12 40.45 23.45 -43.94
CA LEU A 12 39.51 24.22 -43.15
C LEU A 12 38.03 23.94 -43.53
N LEU A 13 37.75 23.74 -44.83
CA LEU A 13 36.43 23.37 -45.31
C LEU A 13 36.07 21.90 -44.96
N SER A 14 37.05 20.99 -44.93
CA SER A 14 36.81 19.59 -44.53
C SER A 14 36.61 19.45 -43.02
N THR A 15 37.20 20.30 -42.19
CA THR A 15 36.94 20.31 -40.75
C THR A 15 35.59 20.98 -40.39
N ALA A 16 35.12 21.92 -41.22
CA ALA A 16 33.78 22.50 -41.05
C ALA A 16 32.65 21.58 -41.51
N ALA A 17 32.91 20.69 -42.49
CA ALA A 17 31.91 19.74 -43.01
C ALA A 17 31.69 18.52 -42.12
N LEU A 18 32.51 18.29 -41.07
CA LEU A 18 32.40 17.19 -40.12
C LEU A 18 31.83 17.61 -38.76
N ALA A 19 31.34 18.83 -38.60
CA ALA A 19 30.53 19.23 -37.47
C ALA A 19 29.13 18.58 -37.62
N GLN A 20 29.08 17.27 -37.38
CA GLN A 20 27.81 16.57 -37.30
C GLN A 20 26.94 17.28 -36.28
N HIS A 21 25.91 17.98 -36.78
CA HIS A 21 24.98 18.74 -35.93
C HIS A 21 24.43 17.79 -34.86
N TYR A 22 24.78 18.01 -33.60
CA TYR A 22 24.33 17.15 -32.51
C TYR A 22 22.82 17.22 -32.38
N ASP A 23 22.13 16.11 -32.66
CA ASP A 23 20.67 16.03 -32.53
C ASP A 23 20.27 15.89 -31.06
N PHE A 24 20.08 17.02 -30.41
CA PHE A 24 19.69 17.10 -29.02
C PHE A 24 18.35 16.41 -28.72
N LYS A 25 17.39 16.51 -29.64
CA LYS A 25 16.06 15.95 -29.44
C LYS A 25 16.10 14.41 -29.48
N LYS A 26 16.83 13.87 -30.46
CA LYS A 26 17.06 12.43 -30.57
C LYS A 26 17.83 11.91 -29.35
N ALA A 27 18.88 12.61 -28.93
CA ALA A 27 19.67 12.22 -27.76
C ALA A 27 18.83 12.19 -26.46
N GLU A 28 17.97 13.22 -26.23
CA GLU A 28 17.06 13.22 -25.08
C GLU A 28 16.07 12.04 -25.16
N MET A 29 15.49 11.79 -26.33
CA MET A 29 14.56 10.66 -26.54
C MET A 29 15.24 9.32 -26.31
N ASP A 30 16.45 9.13 -26.84
CA ASP A 30 17.23 7.89 -26.67
C ASP A 30 17.62 7.68 -25.20
N ALA A 31 18.08 8.72 -24.51
CA ALA A 31 18.36 8.66 -23.08
C ALA A 31 17.12 8.27 -22.28
N ARG A 32 15.96 8.87 -22.57
CA ARG A 32 14.68 8.55 -21.93
C ARG A 32 14.21 7.12 -22.20
N LYS A 33 14.44 6.60 -23.40
CA LYS A 33 14.09 5.22 -23.76
C LYS A 33 14.99 4.20 -23.08
N LEU A 34 16.28 4.53 -22.98
CA LEU A 34 17.30 3.60 -22.48
C LEU A 34 17.42 3.60 -20.94
N ILE A 35 16.95 4.65 -20.25
CA ILE A 35 17.18 4.80 -18.82
C ILE A 35 16.72 3.58 -18.00
N TYR A 36 15.63 2.94 -18.37
CA TYR A 36 15.10 1.77 -17.67
C TYR A 36 15.62 0.42 -18.14
N SER A 37 16.19 0.35 -19.37
CA SER A 37 16.66 -0.90 -19.96
C SER A 37 18.18 -1.00 -20.00
N LYS A 38 18.87 0.11 -20.25
CA LYS A 38 20.33 0.20 -20.36
C LYS A 38 20.82 1.50 -19.72
N PRO A 39 20.78 1.62 -18.38
CA PRO A 39 21.02 2.88 -17.66
C PRO A 39 22.42 3.47 -17.92
N ASP A 40 23.44 2.64 -18.06
CA ASP A 40 24.81 3.12 -18.30
C ASP A 40 24.99 3.67 -19.72
N SER A 41 24.28 3.08 -20.72
CA SER A 41 24.20 3.66 -22.07
C SER A 41 23.46 5.01 -22.05
N ALA A 42 22.35 5.11 -21.29
CA ALA A 42 21.65 6.37 -21.09
C ALA A 42 22.57 7.42 -20.44
N LEU A 43 23.35 7.03 -19.42
CA LEU A 43 24.31 7.92 -18.76
C LEU A 43 25.33 8.53 -19.74
N THR A 44 25.85 7.72 -20.64
CA THR A 44 26.78 8.17 -21.68
C THR A 44 26.14 9.24 -22.57
N ILE A 45 24.91 9.01 -23.01
CA ILE A 45 24.15 9.98 -23.82
C ILE A 45 23.89 11.25 -23.02
N ILE A 46 23.43 11.13 -21.75
CA ILE A 46 23.17 12.24 -20.85
C ILE A 46 24.39 13.14 -20.70
N LYS A 47 25.55 12.57 -20.37
CA LYS A 47 26.81 13.32 -20.19
C LYS A 47 27.23 14.01 -21.48
N ARG A 48 27.13 13.31 -22.62
CA ARG A 48 27.42 13.89 -23.92
C ARG A 48 26.48 15.06 -24.26
N THR A 49 25.18 14.91 -24.01
CA THR A 49 24.17 15.96 -24.25
C THR A 49 24.43 17.20 -23.40
N LEU A 50 24.74 17.02 -22.13
CA LEU A 50 24.99 18.12 -21.19
C LEU A 50 26.32 18.84 -21.45
N ALA A 51 27.28 18.18 -22.12
CA ALA A 51 28.55 18.78 -22.53
C ALA A 51 28.43 19.68 -23.78
N GLN A 52 27.39 19.48 -24.59
CA GLN A 52 27.14 20.29 -25.78
C GLN A 52 26.47 21.62 -25.40
N LYS A 53 26.79 22.70 -26.15
CA LYS A 53 26.15 24.00 -26.00
C LYS A 53 25.10 24.20 -27.11
N GLY A 54 24.11 25.06 -26.84
CA GLY A 54 23.11 25.48 -27.84
C GLY A 54 21.83 24.68 -27.87
N ALA A 55 21.58 23.77 -26.88
CA ALA A 55 20.30 23.12 -26.75
C ALA A 55 19.25 24.07 -26.15
N HIS A 56 17.99 23.84 -26.52
CA HIS A 56 16.85 24.53 -25.92
C HIS A 56 16.72 24.14 -24.42
N ASP A 57 16.22 25.06 -23.59
CA ASP A 57 16.05 24.86 -22.14
C ASP A 57 15.33 23.56 -21.78
N THR A 58 14.29 23.20 -22.55
CA THR A 58 13.56 21.94 -22.30
C THR A 58 14.42 20.70 -22.47
N ILE A 59 15.40 20.75 -23.39
CA ILE A 59 16.34 19.63 -23.59
C ILE A 59 17.28 19.51 -22.39
N TYR A 60 17.90 20.62 -21.97
CA TYR A 60 18.77 20.61 -20.79
C TYR A 60 17.99 20.19 -19.55
N GLY A 61 16.82 20.80 -19.33
CA GLY A 61 15.98 20.47 -18.18
C GLY A 61 15.55 19.00 -18.17
N ASN A 62 15.05 18.50 -19.28
CA ASN A 62 14.67 17.08 -19.38
C ASN A 62 15.89 16.14 -19.21
N THR A 63 17.04 16.51 -19.76
CA THR A 63 18.26 15.71 -19.63
C THR A 63 18.75 15.66 -18.18
N TYR A 64 18.71 16.79 -17.44
CA TYR A 64 18.98 16.79 -16.00
C TYR A 64 17.96 15.98 -15.21
N ASN A 65 16.69 16.02 -15.59
CA ASN A 65 15.66 15.18 -14.97
C ASN A 65 15.96 13.69 -15.18
N ILE A 66 16.33 13.27 -16.39
CA ILE A 66 16.72 11.89 -16.68
C ILE A 66 18.00 11.51 -15.91
N TYR A 67 18.94 12.45 -15.77
CA TYR A 67 20.15 12.24 -14.97
C TYR A 67 19.83 12.02 -13.48
N GLY A 68 18.89 12.81 -12.93
CA GLY A 68 18.36 12.56 -11.60
C GLY A 68 17.77 11.14 -11.46
N MET A 69 16.95 10.74 -12.42
CA MET A 69 16.36 9.40 -12.44
C MET A 69 17.43 8.29 -12.48
N TYR A 70 18.53 8.48 -13.24
CA TYR A 70 19.66 7.55 -13.21
C TYR A 70 20.17 7.31 -11.78
N PHE A 71 20.38 8.38 -11.04
CA PHE A 71 20.83 8.25 -9.65
C PHE A 71 19.77 7.64 -8.73
N GLY A 72 18.49 7.99 -8.96
CA GLY A 72 17.39 7.35 -8.23
C GLY A 72 17.36 5.83 -8.42
N MET A 73 17.62 5.36 -9.64
CA MET A 73 17.71 3.91 -9.93
C MET A 73 18.92 3.25 -9.29
N LYS A 74 19.99 3.99 -9.00
CA LYS A 74 21.17 3.52 -8.26
C LYS A 74 21.04 3.71 -6.74
N GLY A 75 19.84 4.10 -6.24
CA GLY A 75 19.56 4.30 -4.81
C GLY A 75 20.12 5.61 -4.24
N ASN A 76 20.66 6.52 -5.06
CA ASN A 76 21.22 7.80 -4.59
C ASN A 76 20.18 8.91 -4.63
N SER A 77 19.39 9.03 -3.57
CA SER A 77 18.33 10.02 -3.45
C SER A 77 18.84 11.46 -3.41
N ASP A 78 20.01 11.72 -2.83
CA ASP A 78 20.57 13.07 -2.79
C ASP A 78 20.94 13.58 -4.19
N SER A 79 21.57 12.73 -4.99
CA SER A 79 21.86 13.06 -6.39
C SER A 79 20.58 13.16 -7.24
N LEU A 80 19.57 12.31 -6.99
CA LEU A 80 18.26 12.44 -7.64
C LEU A 80 17.67 13.81 -7.36
N ILE A 81 17.59 14.24 -6.11
CA ILE A 81 17.06 15.56 -5.72
C ILE A 81 17.90 16.68 -6.34
N TYR A 82 19.23 16.59 -6.27
CA TYR A 82 20.13 17.59 -6.82
C TYR A 82 19.90 17.83 -8.31
N TYR A 83 19.89 16.77 -9.12
CA TYR A 83 19.76 16.90 -10.56
C TYR A 83 18.34 17.24 -11.00
N THR A 84 17.31 16.78 -10.30
CA THR A 84 15.93 17.20 -10.57
C THR A 84 15.72 18.66 -10.17
N LYS A 85 16.30 19.14 -9.07
CA LYS A 85 16.31 20.56 -8.72
C LYS A 85 17.00 21.40 -9.81
N LYS A 86 18.15 20.93 -10.31
CA LYS A 86 18.83 21.58 -11.44
C LYS A 86 18.00 21.56 -12.71
N SER A 87 17.26 20.49 -12.98
CA SER A 87 16.29 20.43 -14.09
C SER A 87 15.25 21.56 -13.99
N LEU A 88 14.73 21.83 -12.79
CA LEU A 88 13.71 22.87 -12.57
C LEU A 88 14.21 24.27 -12.91
N THR A 89 15.51 24.58 -12.80
CA THR A 89 16.05 25.89 -13.20
C THR A 89 15.83 26.19 -14.69
N TYR A 90 15.77 25.13 -15.52
CA TYR A 90 15.50 25.26 -16.96
C TYR A 90 14.00 25.13 -17.28
N LEU A 91 13.21 24.45 -16.44
CA LEU A 91 11.84 24.06 -16.77
C LEU A 91 10.75 24.93 -16.15
N ASN A 92 11.08 25.99 -15.43
CA ASN A 92 10.09 26.85 -14.76
C ASN A 92 8.99 27.40 -15.69
N ARG A 93 9.34 27.69 -16.96
CA ARG A 93 8.41 28.21 -17.97
C ARG A 93 7.68 27.11 -18.77
N TYR A 94 7.90 25.84 -18.44
CA TYR A 94 7.38 24.69 -19.17
C TYR A 94 6.56 23.77 -18.23
N PRO A 95 5.29 24.11 -17.95
CA PRO A 95 4.50 23.50 -16.87
C PRO A 95 4.48 21.97 -16.91
N ARG A 96 4.27 21.39 -18.09
CA ARG A 96 4.20 19.94 -18.30
C ARG A 96 5.53 19.23 -17.97
N ASN A 97 6.65 19.84 -18.33
CA ASN A 97 7.98 19.30 -18.05
C ASN A 97 8.38 19.55 -16.58
N LYS A 98 8.03 20.71 -16.04
CA LYS A 98 8.19 21.07 -14.62
C LYS A 98 7.48 20.04 -13.73
N ALA A 99 6.21 19.77 -13.99
CA ALA A 99 5.42 18.81 -13.23
C ALA A 99 6.10 17.42 -13.18
N ARG A 100 6.63 16.93 -14.29
CA ARG A 100 7.38 15.68 -14.33
C ARG A 100 8.63 15.70 -13.45
N SER A 101 9.38 16.79 -13.46
CA SER A 101 10.58 16.94 -12.62
C SER A 101 10.24 17.02 -11.14
N LEU A 102 9.16 17.72 -10.78
CA LEU A 102 8.63 17.74 -9.40
C LEU A 102 8.26 16.35 -8.91
N MET A 103 7.54 15.57 -9.73
CA MET A 103 7.18 14.19 -9.40
C MET A 103 8.42 13.29 -9.22
N ASN A 104 9.45 13.43 -10.06
CA ASN A 104 10.68 12.66 -9.89
C ASN A 104 11.49 13.13 -8.66
N MET A 105 11.48 14.43 -8.36
CA MET A 105 12.11 14.96 -7.15
C MET A 105 11.43 14.44 -5.87
N SER A 106 10.10 14.30 -5.90
CA SER A 106 9.32 13.76 -4.78
C SER A 106 9.72 12.32 -4.44
N ILE A 107 10.09 11.50 -5.44
CA ILE A 107 10.60 10.13 -5.19
C ILE A 107 11.87 10.19 -4.33
N GLY A 108 12.76 11.15 -4.58
CA GLY A 108 13.97 11.34 -3.79
C GLY A 108 13.67 11.69 -2.33
N TYR A 109 12.72 12.59 -2.07
CA TYR A 109 12.27 12.94 -0.73
C TYR A 109 11.57 11.77 -0.04
N ARG A 110 10.69 11.06 -0.74
CA ARG A 110 10.05 9.84 -0.23
C ARG A 110 11.08 8.79 0.21
N ASN A 111 12.10 8.56 -0.59
CA ASN A 111 13.15 7.60 -0.26
C ASN A 111 13.99 8.03 0.95
N LYS A 112 13.98 9.32 1.28
CA LYS A 112 14.57 9.89 2.50
C LYS A 112 13.59 9.92 3.67
N ALA A 113 12.37 9.44 3.47
CA ALA A 113 11.23 9.50 4.39
C ALA A 113 10.77 10.93 4.74
N ASP A 114 11.09 11.91 3.90
CA ASP A 114 10.50 13.24 3.97
C ASP A 114 9.22 13.29 3.14
N TYR A 115 8.18 12.66 3.69
CA TYR A 115 6.90 12.48 2.99
C TYR A 115 6.17 13.80 2.77
N ASN A 116 6.27 14.74 3.72
CA ASN A 116 5.64 16.05 3.58
C ASN A 116 6.23 16.84 2.42
N ALA A 117 7.56 16.91 2.30
CA ALA A 117 8.20 17.53 1.16
C ALA A 117 7.83 16.83 -0.16
N ALA A 118 7.74 15.50 -0.15
CA ALA A 118 7.34 14.73 -1.32
C ALA A 118 5.90 15.05 -1.75
N ILE A 119 4.96 15.09 -0.80
CA ILE A 119 3.53 15.39 -1.06
C ILE A 119 3.39 16.80 -1.64
N ASN A 120 3.99 17.82 -1.02
CA ASN A 120 3.92 19.20 -1.51
C ASN A 120 4.39 19.33 -2.97
N LEU A 121 5.47 18.62 -3.35
CA LEU A 121 5.96 18.62 -4.73
C LEU A 121 4.98 17.95 -5.70
N ILE A 122 4.29 16.90 -5.28
CA ILE A 122 3.32 16.21 -6.12
C ILE A 122 2.05 17.03 -6.24
N GLU A 123 1.62 17.71 -5.19
CA GLU A 123 0.48 18.63 -5.23
C GLU A 123 0.73 19.79 -6.18
N GLU A 124 1.93 20.38 -6.17
CA GLU A 124 2.32 21.39 -7.16
C GLU A 124 2.27 20.80 -8.59
N ALA A 125 2.78 19.59 -8.78
CA ALA A 125 2.74 18.91 -10.08
C ALA A 125 1.31 18.60 -10.52
N LEU A 126 0.43 18.19 -9.59
CA LEU A 126 -0.98 17.92 -9.83
C LEU A 126 -1.72 19.16 -10.34
N GLU A 127 -1.51 20.31 -9.69
CA GLU A 127 -2.11 21.58 -10.12
C GLU A 127 -1.62 22.01 -11.51
N LEU A 128 -0.33 21.81 -11.81
CA LEU A 128 0.18 22.04 -13.16
C LEU A 128 -0.46 21.12 -14.20
N HIS A 129 -0.65 19.83 -13.88
CA HIS A 129 -1.30 18.90 -14.79
C HIS A 129 -2.79 19.22 -15.01
N LYS A 130 -3.51 19.65 -13.96
CA LYS A 130 -4.90 20.10 -14.07
C LYS A 130 -5.02 21.33 -14.98
N LYS A 131 -4.17 22.36 -14.78
CA LYS A 131 -4.15 23.57 -15.60
C LYS A 131 -3.86 23.29 -17.08
N GLU A 132 -3.04 22.28 -17.37
CA GLU A 132 -2.69 21.86 -18.71
C GLU A 132 -3.70 20.84 -19.32
N ASN A 133 -4.81 20.53 -18.63
CA ASN A 133 -5.77 19.49 -19.02
C ASN A 133 -5.09 18.14 -19.34
N ASN A 134 -4.02 17.82 -18.62
CA ASN A 134 -3.27 16.58 -18.78
C ASN A 134 -3.78 15.50 -17.83
N ASN A 135 -4.89 14.86 -18.18
CA ASN A 135 -5.53 13.84 -17.36
C ASN A 135 -4.61 12.67 -17.00
N VAL A 136 -3.78 12.22 -17.95
CA VAL A 136 -2.79 11.16 -17.68
C VAL A 136 -1.79 11.63 -16.63
N GLY A 137 -1.33 12.88 -16.70
CA GLY A 137 -0.47 13.49 -15.69
C GLY A 137 -1.13 13.56 -14.32
N VAL A 138 -2.40 13.93 -14.26
CA VAL A 138 -3.22 13.93 -13.03
C VAL A 138 -3.27 12.54 -12.41
N ALA A 139 -3.57 11.51 -13.22
CA ALA A 139 -3.61 10.12 -12.74
C ALA A 139 -2.25 9.65 -12.21
N MET A 140 -1.16 10.01 -12.88
CA MET A 140 0.19 9.69 -12.42
C MET A 140 0.55 10.40 -11.11
N ALA A 141 0.14 11.66 -10.95
CA ALA A 141 0.32 12.41 -9.70
C ALA A 141 -0.46 11.76 -8.55
N TYR A 142 -1.71 11.33 -8.76
CA TYR A 142 -2.45 10.54 -7.79
C TYR A 142 -1.72 9.24 -7.42
N GLY A 143 -1.13 8.54 -8.40
CA GLY A 143 -0.34 7.34 -8.14
C GLY A 143 0.92 7.59 -7.30
N GLU A 144 1.56 8.77 -7.42
CA GLU A 144 2.70 9.14 -6.58
C GLU A 144 2.28 9.61 -5.19
N LEU A 145 1.16 10.36 -5.06
CA LEU A 145 0.55 10.68 -3.77
C LEU A 145 0.21 9.40 -3.00
N ALA A 146 -0.48 8.47 -3.68
CA ALA A 146 -0.83 7.18 -3.10
C ALA A 146 0.41 6.42 -2.59
N SER A 147 1.51 6.44 -3.36
CA SER A 147 2.76 5.82 -2.90
C SER A 147 3.29 6.47 -1.61
N ASN A 148 3.19 7.80 -1.44
CA ASN A 148 3.59 8.46 -0.21
C ASN A 148 2.68 8.06 0.96
N TYR A 149 1.35 8.09 0.78
CA TYR A 149 0.41 7.66 1.81
C TYR A 149 0.59 6.20 2.20
N ASN A 150 0.91 5.32 1.23
CA ASN A 150 1.24 3.92 1.54
C ASN A 150 2.48 3.80 2.45
N TYR A 151 3.53 4.60 2.22
CA TYR A 151 4.70 4.64 3.11
C TYR A 151 4.42 5.27 4.47
N MET A 152 3.41 6.13 4.56
CA MET A 152 2.91 6.70 5.82
C MET A 152 1.94 5.78 6.54
N LEU A 153 1.67 4.57 6.03
CA LEU A 153 0.70 3.59 6.53
C LEU A 153 -0.77 4.06 6.42
N GLU A 154 -1.04 5.11 5.64
CA GLU A 154 -2.37 5.63 5.34
C GLU A 154 -2.96 4.89 4.11
N TYR A 155 -3.21 3.61 4.28
CA TYR A 155 -3.55 2.70 3.17
C TYR A 155 -4.86 3.08 2.46
N ASP A 156 -5.85 3.55 3.19
CA ASP A 156 -7.17 3.86 2.63
C ASP A 156 -7.13 5.11 1.75
N LYS A 157 -6.37 6.13 2.15
CA LYS A 157 -6.08 7.29 1.29
C LYS A 157 -5.32 6.88 0.03
N SER A 158 -4.35 5.96 0.18
CA SER A 158 -3.61 5.41 -0.95
C SER A 158 -4.56 4.70 -1.94
N ILE A 159 -5.45 3.83 -1.45
CA ILE A 159 -6.41 3.09 -2.27
C ILE A 159 -7.35 4.05 -3.01
N ASP A 160 -7.93 5.04 -2.32
CA ASP A 160 -8.84 6.02 -2.94
C ASP A 160 -8.17 6.77 -4.11
N LEU A 161 -6.94 7.25 -3.91
CA LEU A 161 -6.17 7.93 -4.95
C LEU A 161 -5.83 7.00 -6.13
N LEU A 162 -5.50 5.74 -5.88
CA LEU A 162 -5.24 4.76 -6.92
C LEU A 162 -6.48 4.42 -7.73
N LEU A 163 -7.64 4.30 -7.08
CA LEU A 163 -8.92 4.08 -7.77
C LEU A 163 -9.30 5.30 -8.64
N LYS A 164 -9.08 6.53 -8.16
CA LYS A 164 -9.24 7.75 -8.96
C LYS A 164 -8.31 7.74 -10.19
N ALA A 165 -7.04 7.36 -10.01
CA ALA A 165 -6.08 7.26 -11.11
C ALA A 165 -6.50 6.18 -12.13
N ILE A 166 -6.96 5.01 -11.67
CA ILE A 166 -7.46 3.92 -12.52
C ILE A 166 -8.65 4.39 -13.37
N LYS A 167 -9.62 5.09 -12.75
CA LYS A 167 -10.80 5.62 -13.45
C LYS A 167 -10.38 6.55 -14.59
N ILE A 168 -9.46 7.47 -14.33
CA ILE A 168 -8.95 8.41 -15.34
C ILE A 168 -8.21 7.64 -16.46
N LEU A 169 -7.31 6.73 -16.13
CA LEU A 169 -6.52 6.01 -17.12
C LEU A 169 -7.34 5.06 -17.99
N LYS A 170 -8.44 4.50 -17.45
CA LYS A 170 -9.43 3.74 -18.23
C LYS A 170 -10.13 4.65 -19.25
N ALA A 171 -10.57 5.84 -18.83
CA ALA A 171 -11.20 6.82 -19.72
C ALA A 171 -10.25 7.28 -20.84
N GLU A 172 -8.97 7.50 -20.51
CA GLU A 172 -7.91 7.89 -21.44
C GLU A 172 -7.38 6.72 -22.30
N LYS A 173 -7.87 5.49 -22.08
CA LYS A 173 -7.41 4.24 -22.75
C LYS A 173 -5.89 4.03 -22.67
N ASN A 174 -5.27 4.51 -21.59
CA ASN A 174 -3.83 4.41 -21.38
C ASN A 174 -3.46 3.14 -20.62
N THR A 175 -3.42 2.02 -21.31
CA THR A 175 -3.17 0.69 -20.73
C THR A 175 -1.80 0.60 -20.04
N LYS A 176 -0.75 1.21 -20.61
CA LYS A 176 0.59 1.16 -20.04
C LYS A 176 0.70 1.78 -18.65
N GLN A 177 0.07 2.94 -18.44
CA GLN A 177 0.08 3.58 -17.12
C GLN A 177 -0.93 2.92 -16.18
N LEU A 178 -2.04 2.41 -16.73
CA LEU A 178 -3.06 1.71 -15.97
C LEU A 178 -2.49 0.50 -15.21
N VAL A 179 -1.69 -0.34 -15.89
CA VAL A 179 -1.10 -1.51 -15.23
C VAL A 179 -0.10 -1.11 -14.13
N ALA A 180 0.66 -0.03 -14.34
CA ALA A 180 1.57 0.48 -13.31
C ALA A 180 0.81 0.99 -12.06
N ILE A 181 -0.34 1.63 -12.24
CA ILE A 181 -1.20 2.04 -11.13
C ILE A 181 -1.86 0.84 -10.45
N LYS A 182 -2.32 -0.17 -11.20
CA LYS A 182 -2.82 -1.43 -10.63
C LYS A 182 -1.76 -2.15 -9.79
N GLN A 183 -0.49 -2.15 -10.24
CA GLN A 183 0.62 -2.70 -9.45
C GLN A 183 0.79 -1.95 -8.12
N LYS A 184 0.68 -0.60 -8.12
CA LYS A 184 0.71 0.19 -6.89
C LYS A 184 -0.46 -0.15 -5.97
N LEU A 185 -1.65 -0.38 -6.52
CA LEU A 185 -2.82 -0.81 -5.77
C LEU A 185 -2.59 -2.20 -5.12
N ALA A 186 -2.03 -3.15 -5.88
CA ALA A 186 -1.65 -4.45 -5.34
C ALA A 186 -0.63 -4.34 -4.21
N ASN A 187 0.37 -3.44 -4.34
CA ASN A 187 1.35 -3.18 -3.29
C ASN A 187 0.70 -2.60 -2.02
N THR A 188 -0.32 -1.74 -2.17
CA THR A 188 -1.05 -1.18 -1.02
C THR A 188 -1.89 -2.27 -0.33
N TYR A 189 -2.54 -3.16 -1.08
CA TYR A 189 -3.26 -4.29 -0.49
C TYR A 189 -2.32 -5.31 0.17
N LEU A 190 -1.13 -5.54 -0.38
CA LEU A 190 -0.09 -6.33 0.27
C LEU A 190 0.31 -5.73 1.62
N ALA A 191 0.54 -4.40 1.66
CA ALA A 191 0.90 -3.68 2.87
C ALA A 191 -0.24 -3.65 3.91
N LYS A 192 -1.50 -3.65 3.44
CA LYS A 192 -2.72 -3.75 4.27
C LYS A 192 -3.04 -5.20 4.67
N GLU A 193 -2.17 -6.14 4.34
CA GLU A 193 -2.30 -7.59 4.64
C GLU A 193 -3.51 -8.28 3.95
N ASN A 194 -4.11 -7.63 2.95
CA ASN A 194 -5.13 -8.27 2.11
C ASN A 194 -4.45 -9.06 0.98
N TYR A 195 -3.81 -10.16 1.37
CA TYR A 195 -2.98 -10.97 0.48
C TYR A 195 -3.72 -11.60 -0.70
N PRO A 196 -4.95 -12.18 -0.53
CA PRO A 196 -5.66 -12.78 -1.65
C PRO A 196 -5.92 -11.77 -2.77
N PHE A 197 -6.41 -10.57 -2.42
CA PHE A 197 -6.69 -9.52 -3.39
C PHE A 197 -5.42 -8.98 -4.05
N ALA A 198 -4.34 -8.83 -3.28
CA ALA A 198 -3.03 -8.45 -3.80
C ALA A 198 -2.51 -9.47 -4.82
N ILE A 199 -2.63 -10.77 -4.53
CA ILE A 199 -2.22 -11.87 -5.42
C ILE A 199 -2.95 -11.81 -6.77
N ASP A 200 -4.26 -11.62 -6.76
CA ASP A 200 -5.05 -11.56 -7.98
C ASP A 200 -4.67 -10.36 -8.85
N LEU A 201 -4.49 -9.18 -8.24
CA LEU A 201 -4.02 -7.99 -8.95
C LEU A 201 -2.59 -8.18 -9.49
N TYR A 202 -1.68 -8.82 -8.74
CA TYR A 202 -0.34 -9.11 -9.23
C TYR A 202 -0.37 -10.04 -10.44
N ARG A 203 -1.19 -11.10 -10.44
CA ARG A 203 -1.35 -12.00 -11.58
C ARG A 203 -1.84 -11.26 -12.83
N GLU A 204 -2.81 -10.37 -12.66
CA GLU A 204 -3.29 -9.52 -13.75
C GLU A 204 -2.15 -8.62 -14.29
N CYS A 205 -1.42 -7.93 -13.40
CA CYS A 205 -0.32 -7.07 -13.78
C CYS A 205 0.82 -7.82 -14.48
N LEU A 206 1.15 -9.03 -14.04
CA LEU A 206 2.19 -9.87 -14.65
C LEU A 206 1.89 -10.20 -16.11
N ALA A 207 0.65 -10.57 -16.41
CA ALA A 207 0.22 -10.85 -17.77
C ALA A 207 0.40 -9.61 -18.67
N GLU A 208 -0.02 -8.44 -18.20
CA GLU A 208 0.07 -7.18 -18.93
C GLU A 208 1.54 -6.69 -19.07
N PHE A 209 2.37 -6.80 -18.03
CA PHE A 209 3.79 -6.43 -18.11
C PHE A 209 4.58 -7.32 -19.07
N LYS A 210 4.27 -8.61 -19.08
CA LYS A 210 4.88 -9.56 -20.01
C LYS A 210 4.52 -9.22 -21.46
N ALA A 211 3.24 -9.00 -21.74
CA ALA A 211 2.76 -8.61 -23.06
C ALA A 211 3.31 -7.24 -23.51
N GLY A 212 3.48 -6.30 -22.59
CA GLY A 212 4.02 -4.95 -22.84
C GLY A 212 5.55 -4.87 -22.90
N GLY A 213 6.28 -5.96 -22.70
CA GLY A 213 7.76 -5.97 -22.68
C GLY A 213 8.37 -5.18 -21.52
N MET A 214 7.62 -4.97 -20.43
CA MET A 214 8.05 -4.21 -19.25
C MET A 214 8.76 -5.12 -18.24
N ALA A 215 9.90 -5.70 -18.64
CA ALA A 215 10.57 -6.76 -17.91
C ALA A 215 10.93 -6.41 -16.45
N LYS A 216 11.45 -5.20 -16.18
CA LYS A 216 11.76 -4.79 -14.81
C LYS A 216 10.51 -4.80 -13.91
N ASN A 217 9.39 -4.23 -14.37
CA ASN A 217 8.13 -4.23 -13.63
C ASN A 217 7.61 -5.66 -13.43
N TYR A 218 7.74 -6.51 -14.42
CA TYR A 218 7.37 -7.93 -14.31
C TYR A 218 8.10 -8.62 -13.15
N TYR A 219 9.43 -8.51 -13.09
CA TYR A 219 10.21 -9.16 -12.01
C TYR A 219 9.98 -8.52 -10.64
N MET A 220 9.79 -7.20 -10.58
CA MET A 220 9.40 -6.54 -9.32
C MET A 220 8.01 -7.01 -8.85
N THR A 221 7.09 -7.26 -9.78
CA THR A 221 5.76 -7.79 -9.45
C THR A 221 5.85 -9.23 -8.98
N LEU A 222 6.68 -10.07 -9.61
CA LEU A 222 6.95 -11.43 -9.15
C LEU A 222 7.53 -11.47 -7.73
N MET A 223 8.45 -10.57 -7.42
CA MET A 223 9.02 -10.44 -6.08
C MET A 223 7.94 -10.17 -5.04
N ASN A 224 7.01 -9.24 -5.31
CA ASN A 224 5.92 -8.90 -4.39
C ASN A 224 4.84 -9.99 -4.35
N LEU A 225 4.57 -10.66 -5.47
CA LEU A 225 3.72 -11.85 -5.50
C LEU A 225 4.29 -12.96 -4.61
N GLY A 226 5.60 -13.22 -4.70
CA GLY A 226 6.26 -14.21 -3.84
C GLY A 226 6.12 -13.88 -2.35
N GLU A 227 6.21 -12.61 -1.96
CA GLU A 227 5.94 -12.18 -0.58
C GLU A 227 4.50 -12.49 -0.17
N ALA A 228 3.52 -12.10 -1.00
CA ALA A 228 2.11 -12.37 -0.72
C ALA A 228 1.82 -13.88 -0.62
N GLN A 229 2.48 -14.69 -1.47
CA GLN A 229 2.36 -16.16 -1.45
C GLN A 229 2.90 -16.78 -0.17
N ILE A 230 3.99 -16.25 0.40
CA ILE A 230 4.49 -16.69 1.71
C ILE A 230 3.40 -16.49 2.78
N GLN A 231 2.74 -15.34 2.78
CA GLN A 231 1.73 -15.00 3.79
C GLN A 231 0.47 -15.89 3.73
N VAL A 232 0.14 -16.39 2.54
CA VAL A 232 -0.97 -17.34 2.37
C VAL A 232 -0.52 -18.81 2.39
N ASN A 233 0.72 -19.07 2.79
CA ASN A 233 1.32 -20.41 2.88
C ASN A 233 1.48 -21.13 1.52
N ASP A 234 1.48 -20.40 0.38
CA ASP A 234 1.82 -20.95 -0.94
C ASP A 234 3.35 -20.94 -1.13
N MET A 235 4.05 -21.82 -0.41
CA MET A 235 5.52 -21.85 -0.41
C MET A 235 6.12 -22.25 -1.76
N VAL A 236 5.44 -23.13 -2.49
CA VAL A 236 5.88 -23.58 -3.83
C VAL A 236 5.77 -22.42 -4.83
N GLY A 237 4.65 -21.71 -4.83
CA GLY A 237 4.45 -20.52 -5.64
C GLY A 237 5.45 -19.44 -5.30
N ALA A 238 5.68 -19.17 -4.00
CA ALA A 238 6.64 -18.20 -3.52
C ALA A 238 8.07 -18.51 -3.99
N GLN A 239 8.50 -19.75 -3.86
CA GLN A 239 9.83 -20.18 -4.33
C GLN A 239 10.01 -19.94 -5.82
N LYS A 240 9.02 -20.31 -6.63
CA LYS A 240 9.05 -20.08 -8.09
C LYS A 240 9.12 -18.58 -8.41
N SER A 241 8.23 -17.79 -7.82
CA SER A 241 8.15 -16.35 -8.07
C SER A 241 9.43 -15.62 -7.66
N LEU A 242 9.98 -15.90 -6.48
CA LEU A 242 11.18 -15.23 -5.98
C LEU A 242 12.44 -15.68 -6.72
N SER A 243 12.56 -16.96 -7.08
CA SER A 243 13.71 -17.45 -7.87
C SER A 243 13.74 -16.82 -9.26
N GLU A 244 12.59 -16.71 -9.93
CA GLU A 244 12.50 -16.04 -11.23
C GLU A 244 12.78 -14.54 -11.09
N ALA A 245 12.26 -13.90 -10.02
CA ALA A 245 12.44 -12.47 -9.76
C ALA A 245 13.90 -12.09 -9.56
N VAL A 246 14.65 -12.83 -8.72
CA VAL A 246 16.04 -12.47 -8.41
C VAL A 246 16.93 -12.58 -9.64
N VAL A 247 16.80 -13.66 -10.43
CA VAL A 247 17.55 -13.85 -11.68
C VAL A 247 17.19 -12.78 -12.70
N GLY A 248 15.90 -12.46 -12.82
CA GLY A 248 15.43 -11.46 -13.79
C GLY A 248 15.76 -10.02 -13.41
N LEU A 249 16.04 -9.71 -12.14
CA LEU A 249 16.44 -8.37 -11.67
C LEU A 249 17.94 -8.11 -11.83
N GLU A 250 18.79 -9.13 -11.83
CA GLU A 250 20.25 -8.99 -11.94
C GLU A 250 20.71 -8.13 -13.13
N PRO A 251 20.20 -8.33 -14.37
CA PRO A 251 20.64 -7.56 -15.53
C PRO A 251 20.38 -6.05 -15.43
N PHE A 252 19.45 -5.62 -14.58
CA PHE A 252 19.15 -4.21 -14.37
C PHE A 252 20.14 -3.52 -13.41
N GLY A 253 20.92 -4.28 -12.65
CA GLY A 253 21.93 -3.76 -11.70
C GLY A 253 21.32 -2.92 -10.58
N ASP A 254 20.03 -3.09 -10.30
CA ASP A 254 19.30 -2.41 -9.22
C ASP A 254 19.59 -3.12 -7.89
N LYS A 255 20.69 -2.72 -7.25
CA LYS A 255 21.15 -3.32 -6.00
C LYS A 255 20.09 -3.31 -4.91
N GLU A 256 19.28 -2.25 -4.83
CA GLU A 256 18.20 -2.17 -3.84
C GLU A 256 17.16 -3.26 -4.07
N MET A 257 16.64 -3.39 -5.30
CA MET A 257 15.61 -4.39 -5.62
C MET A 257 16.14 -5.82 -5.47
N ILE A 258 17.40 -6.08 -5.85
CA ILE A 258 18.03 -7.39 -5.66
C ILE A 258 18.15 -7.71 -4.17
N GLY A 259 18.60 -6.75 -3.36
CA GLY A 259 18.68 -6.92 -1.90
C GLY A 259 17.33 -7.19 -1.25
N ILE A 260 16.28 -6.46 -1.65
CA ILE A 260 14.91 -6.71 -1.19
C ILE A 260 14.44 -8.12 -1.62
N CYS A 261 14.75 -8.55 -2.83
CA CYS A 261 14.38 -9.89 -3.29
C CYS A 261 15.06 -10.98 -2.44
N TYR A 262 16.34 -10.83 -2.12
CA TYR A 262 17.04 -11.75 -1.21
C TYR A 262 16.45 -11.76 0.20
N SER A 263 15.98 -10.64 0.74
CA SER A 263 15.32 -10.65 2.05
C SER A 263 14.02 -11.45 2.02
N LYS A 264 13.24 -11.35 0.93
CA LYS A 264 12.02 -12.15 0.76
C LYS A 264 12.33 -13.65 0.59
N ILE A 265 13.43 -14.00 -0.08
CA ILE A 265 13.94 -15.37 -0.11
C ILE A 265 14.35 -15.81 1.29
N GLY A 266 14.98 -14.94 2.09
CA GLY A 266 15.30 -15.20 3.49
C GLY A 266 14.07 -15.52 4.33
N ASN A 267 13.00 -14.75 4.15
CA ASN A 267 11.71 -15.00 4.81
C ASN A 267 11.08 -16.33 4.36
N LEU A 268 11.14 -16.66 3.07
CA LEU A 268 10.68 -17.93 2.56
C LEU A 268 11.45 -19.12 3.17
N GLU A 269 12.77 -19.05 3.17
CA GLU A 269 13.62 -20.12 3.74
C GLU A 269 13.39 -20.28 5.24
N ASN A 270 13.16 -19.18 5.96
CA ASN A 270 12.76 -19.24 7.37
C ASN A 270 11.38 -19.91 7.55
N ALA A 271 10.39 -19.58 6.71
CA ALA A 271 9.07 -20.21 6.75
C ALA A 271 9.13 -21.71 6.44
N LEU A 272 10.06 -22.13 5.58
CA LEU A 272 10.34 -23.54 5.27
C LEU A 272 11.18 -24.25 6.35
N GLY A 273 11.62 -23.56 7.40
CA GLY A 273 12.49 -24.12 8.44
C GLY A 273 13.97 -24.24 8.04
N HIS A 274 14.38 -23.69 6.91
CA HIS A 274 15.76 -23.76 6.41
C HIS A 274 16.60 -22.61 6.97
N TYR A 275 16.88 -22.64 8.28
CA TYR A 275 17.54 -21.57 9.00
C TYR A 275 18.82 -21.05 8.31
N GLU A 276 19.77 -21.93 8.00
CA GLU A 276 21.07 -21.53 7.40
C GLU A 276 20.91 -20.86 6.03
N LYS A 277 19.99 -21.34 5.21
CA LYS A 277 19.68 -20.73 3.92
C LYS A 277 19.02 -19.35 4.10
N GLY A 278 18.16 -19.22 5.10
CA GLY A 278 17.56 -17.96 5.48
C GLY A 278 18.60 -16.93 5.89
N VAL A 279 19.52 -17.32 6.78
CA VAL A 279 20.66 -16.49 7.22
C VAL A 279 21.53 -16.07 6.04
N ALA A 280 21.88 -17.00 5.16
CA ALA A 280 22.68 -16.69 3.97
C ALA A 280 21.99 -15.72 3.02
N SER A 281 20.66 -15.86 2.85
CA SER A 281 19.86 -14.98 2.00
C SER A 281 19.76 -13.58 2.58
N PHE A 282 19.53 -13.44 3.89
CA PHE A 282 19.55 -12.13 4.56
C PHE A 282 20.93 -11.48 4.54
N GLN A 283 22.00 -12.26 4.69
CA GLN A 283 23.34 -11.70 4.55
C GLN A 283 23.56 -11.10 3.16
N LYS A 284 23.18 -11.83 2.09
CA LYS A 284 23.20 -11.29 0.71
C LYS A 284 22.33 -10.04 0.57
N ALA A 285 21.15 -10.02 1.19
CA ALA A 285 20.29 -8.83 1.19
C ALA A 285 21.04 -7.62 1.78
N MET A 286 21.72 -7.77 2.91
CA MET A 286 22.49 -6.71 3.54
C MET A 286 23.68 -6.27 2.68
N ASP A 287 24.38 -7.22 2.02
CA ASP A 287 25.52 -6.94 1.14
C ASP A 287 25.11 -6.05 -0.06
N TYR A 288 23.88 -6.17 -0.54
CA TYR A 288 23.33 -5.30 -1.58
C TYR A 288 22.77 -3.98 -1.06
N LEU A 289 22.06 -4.00 0.07
CA LEU A 289 21.33 -2.84 0.58
C LEU A 289 22.21 -1.81 1.28
N VAL A 290 23.21 -2.24 2.04
CA VAL A 290 24.10 -1.33 2.75
C VAL A 290 24.85 -0.40 1.77
N PRO A 291 25.49 -0.90 0.71
CA PRO A 291 26.16 -0.03 -0.26
C PRO A 291 25.18 0.83 -1.09
N SER A 292 23.91 0.40 -1.24
CA SER A 292 22.92 1.19 -1.97
C SER A 292 22.44 2.43 -1.21
N GLY A 293 22.67 2.49 0.10
CA GLY A 293 22.19 3.56 0.98
C GLY A 293 20.67 3.55 1.20
N SER A 294 19.98 2.45 0.87
CA SER A 294 18.54 2.31 1.01
C SER A 294 18.08 2.44 2.47
N GLY A 295 16.98 3.18 2.68
CA GLY A 295 16.29 3.26 3.97
C GLY A 295 15.66 1.93 4.42
N ARG A 296 15.38 1.03 3.47
CA ARG A 296 14.80 -0.30 3.75
C ARG A 296 15.71 -1.23 4.54
N VAL A 297 17.00 -0.86 4.66
CA VAL A 297 17.97 -1.59 5.48
C VAL A 297 17.50 -1.77 6.92
N VAL A 298 16.73 -0.83 7.46
CA VAL A 298 16.23 -0.89 8.86
C VAL A 298 15.26 -2.07 9.04
N ARG A 299 14.25 -2.18 8.17
CA ARG A 299 13.29 -3.29 8.22
C ARG A 299 13.98 -4.64 8.01
N ILE A 300 14.78 -4.73 6.95
CA ILE A 300 15.42 -5.99 6.56
C ILE A 300 16.43 -6.44 7.60
N ALA A 301 17.14 -5.51 8.22
CA ALA A 301 18.00 -5.82 9.38
C ALA A 301 17.17 -6.32 10.57
N GLY A 302 16.01 -5.75 10.84
CA GLY A 302 15.09 -6.24 11.88
C GLY A 302 14.63 -7.68 11.61
N GLU A 303 14.21 -7.98 10.39
CA GLU A 303 13.83 -9.33 9.96
C GLU A 303 15.01 -10.31 10.08
N TYR A 304 16.20 -9.89 9.66
CA TYR A 304 17.43 -10.68 9.79
C TYR A 304 17.80 -10.97 11.25
N VAL A 305 17.78 -9.94 12.09
CA VAL A 305 18.04 -10.08 13.53
C VAL A 305 17.03 -11.01 14.20
N ASN A 306 15.75 -10.91 13.83
CA ASN A 306 14.72 -11.85 14.30
C ASN A 306 15.05 -13.31 13.95
N LEU A 307 15.48 -13.56 12.72
CA LEU A 307 15.92 -14.90 12.31
C LEU A 307 17.12 -15.37 13.12
N LEU A 308 18.13 -14.52 13.28
CA LEU A 308 19.34 -14.83 14.05
C LEU A 308 19.04 -15.10 15.54
N ASN A 309 18.13 -14.32 16.14
CA ASN A 309 17.67 -14.52 17.52
C ASN A 309 16.96 -15.87 17.70
N LYS A 310 16.10 -16.27 16.74
CA LYS A 310 15.47 -17.59 16.75
C LYS A 310 16.48 -18.73 16.74
N GLY A 311 17.60 -18.55 16.04
CA GLY A 311 18.71 -19.49 16.02
C GLY A 311 19.71 -19.34 17.18
N GLY A 312 19.48 -18.43 18.13
CA GLY A 312 20.40 -18.16 19.25
C GLY A 312 21.70 -17.46 18.84
N ASN A 313 21.81 -16.98 17.61
CA ASN A 313 23.03 -16.33 17.09
C ASN A 313 23.08 -14.84 17.46
N TYR A 314 23.00 -14.55 18.75
CA TYR A 314 23.00 -13.18 19.28
C TYR A 314 24.25 -12.38 18.96
N LYS A 315 25.40 -13.04 18.81
CA LYS A 315 26.65 -12.37 18.41
C LYS A 315 26.47 -11.73 17.04
N LYS A 316 25.96 -12.46 16.07
CA LYS A 316 25.71 -11.95 14.72
C LYS A 316 24.60 -10.89 14.72
N SER A 317 23.57 -11.06 15.54
CA SER A 317 22.54 -10.06 15.76
C SER A 317 23.12 -8.73 16.20
N MET A 318 24.03 -8.72 17.18
CA MET A 318 24.70 -7.51 17.66
C MET A 318 25.53 -6.83 16.56
N GLU A 319 26.21 -7.60 15.70
CA GLU A 319 26.95 -7.05 14.56
C GLU A 319 26.03 -6.32 13.58
N VAL A 320 24.85 -6.91 13.27
CA VAL A 320 23.85 -6.30 12.38
C VAL A 320 23.26 -5.04 13.02
N ILE A 321 22.97 -5.07 14.32
CA ILE A 321 22.44 -3.91 15.06
C ILE A 321 23.47 -2.76 15.02
N ALA A 322 24.72 -3.03 15.34
CA ALA A 322 25.79 -2.02 15.31
C ALA A 322 25.98 -1.42 13.91
N LEU A 323 25.84 -2.24 12.85
CA LEU A 323 25.89 -1.76 11.47
C LEU A 323 24.74 -0.77 11.17
N VAL A 324 23.50 -1.08 11.55
CA VAL A 324 22.35 -0.18 11.32
C VAL A 324 22.50 1.13 12.08
N GLU A 325 22.96 1.09 13.31
CA GLU A 325 23.22 2.30 14.12
C GLU A 325 24.28 3.19 13.48
N LYS A 326 25.35 2.61 12.96
CA LYS A 326 26.40 3.34 12.22
C LYS A 326 25.85 4.01 10.95
N LEU A 327 24.90 3.40 10.27
CA LEU A 327 24.30 3.95 9.05
C LEU A 327 23.38 5.15 9.30
N LYS A 328 22.95 5.41 10.54
CA LYS A 328 22.04 6.50 10.95
C LYS A 328 20.76 6.59 10.12
N LYS A 329 20.25 5.44 9.64
CA LYS A 329 19.04 5.36 8.78
C LYS A 329 17.75 5.13 9.57
N PHE A 330 17.85 4.81 10.86
CA PHE A 330 16.70 4.46 11.69
C PHE A 330 15.61 5.54 11.69
N ASN A 331 15.97 6.81 11.90
CA ASN A 331 15.01 7.91 11.96
C ASN A 331 14.32 8.20 10.62
N ASN A 332 14.89 7.71 9.52
CA ASN A 332 14.33 7.86 8.18
C ASN A 332 13.41 6.69 7.76
N ALA A 333 13.33 5.63 8.58
CA ALA A 333 12.43 4.52 8.34
C ALA A 333 11.02 4.86 8.86
N ASN A 334 9.98 4.26 8.25
CA ASN A 334 8.62 4.40 8.74
C ASN A 334 8.44 3.72 10.11
N LEU A 335 7.33 4.00 10.78
CA LEU A 335 7.07 3.50 12.13
C LEU A 335 7.09 1.97 12.20
N GLN A 336 6.50 1.29 11.23
CA GLN A 336 6.43 -0.17 11.19
C GLN A 336 7.82 -0.80 11.03
N ASP A 337 8.65 -0.27 10.14
CA ASP A 337 10.03 -0.73 9.95
C ASP A 337 10.87 -0.51 11.21
N ARG A 338 10.69 0.64 11.88
CA ARG A 338 11.34 0.97 13.15
C ARG A 338 10.89 0.03 14.27
N MET A 339 9.60 -0.29 14.34
CA MET A 339 9.03 -1.21 15.33
C MET A 339 9.64 -2.60 15.18
N VAL A 340 9.63 -3.16 13.96
CA VAL A 340 10.21 -4.49 13.67
C VAL A 340 11.68 -4.55 14.09
N TYR A 341 12.46 -3.53 13.73
CA TYR A 341 13.87 -3.47 14.09
C TYR A 341 14.10 -3.35 15.59
N LYS A 342 13.39 -2.45 16.27
CA LYS A 342 13.58 -2.22 17.72
C LYS A 342 13.16 -3.41 18.55
N ASN A 343 12.07 -4.07 18.17
CA ASN A 343 11.64 -5.30 18.84
C ASN A 343 12.70 -6.41 18.69
N ALA A 344 13.23 -6.61 17.49
CA ALA A 344 14.28 -7.60 17.26
C ALA A 344 15.57 -7.27 18.03
N ALA A 345 15.95 -5.99 18.10
CA ALA A 345 17.11 -5.55 18.89
C ALA A 345 16.89 -5.77 20.39
N ALA A 346 15.68 -5.50 20.90
CA ALA A 346 15.34 -5.76 22.30
C ALA A 346 15.49 -7.24 22.67
N ASP A 347 15.00 -8.15 21.81
CA ASP A 347 15.18 -9.59 22.00
C ASP A 347 16.65 -10.00 21.97
N THR A 348 17.47 -9.38 21.12
CA THR A 348 18.92 -9.59 21.10
C THR A 348 19.57 -9.17 22.41
N TYR A 349 19.27 -7.96 22.92
CA TYR A 349 19.79 -7.47 24.18
C TYR A 349 19.40 -8.37 25.35
N LYS A 350 18.15 -8.84 25.36
CA LYS A 350 17.66 -9.80 26.34
C LYS A 350 18.44 -11.12 26.24
N GLY A 351 18.65 -11.66 25.04
CA GLY A 351 19.40 -12.88 24.81
C GLY A 351 20.89 -12.79 25.15
N THR A 352 21.43 -11.56 25.22
CA THR A 352 22.82 -11.28 25.64
C THR A 352 22.92 -10.83 27.10
N ASN A 353 21.85 -10.95 27.91
CA ASN A 353 21.75 -10.49 29.29
C ASN A 353 22.06 -8.99 29.48
N ASN A 354 21.79 -8.18 28.48
CA ASN A 354 21.90 -6.72 28.54
C ASN A 354 20.53 -6.10 28.86
N ASP A 355 20.05 -6.35 30.08
CA ASP A 355 18.68 -6.02 30.48
C ASP A 355 18.37 -4.53 30.38
N LYS A 356 19.35 -3.66 30.65
CA LYS A 356 19.18 -2.21 30.55
C LYS A 356 18.81 -1.77 29.13
N GLU A 357 19.57 -2.21 28.14
CA GLU A 357 19.30 -1.87 26.73
C GLU A 357 18.06 -2.61 26.22
N ALA A 358 17.79 -3.83 26.70
CA ALA A 358 16.57 -4.55 26.37
C ALA A 358 15.31 -3.76 26.82
N ILE A 359 15.27 -3.34 28.08
CA ILE A 359 14.17 -2.54 28.63
C ILE A 359 13.99 -1.24 27.82
N LYS A 360 15.07 -0.53 27.56
CA LYS A 360 15.04 0.71 26.76
C LYS A 360 14.48 0.46 25.33
N ALA A 361 14.92 -0.61 24.69
CA ALA A 361 14.46 -0.95 23.35
C ALA A 361 12.98 -1.36 23.33
N TYR A 362 12.49 -2.11 24.34
CA TYR A 362 11.07 -2.42 24.48
C TYR A 362 10.22 -1.19 24.76
N GLN A 363 10.69 -0.26 25.61
CA GLN A 363 9.99 1.02 25.81
C GLN A 363 9.86 1.81 24.51
N GLN A 364 10.92 1.85 23.70
CA GLN A 364 10.87 2.47 22.38
C GLN A 364 9.90 1.76 21.42
N THR A 365 9.84 0.43 21.49
CA THR A 365 8.90 -0.37 20.70
C THR A 365 7.47 -0.03 21.10
N ILE A 366 7.16 0.03 22.40
CA ILE A 366 5.84 0.40 22.92
C ILE A 366 5.44 1.81 22.44
N ALA A 367 6.32 2.80 22.58
CA ALA A 367 6.05 4.16 22.11
C ALA A 367 5.79 4.25 20.59
N ILE A 368 6.48 3.42 19.80
CA ILE A 368 6.22 3.32 18.36
C ILE A 368 4.86 2.65 18.10
N MET A 369 4.52 1.61 18.86
CA MET A 369 3.22 0.94 18.76
C MET A 369 2.06 1.89 19.08
N ASP A 370 2.18 2.71 20.13
CA ASP A 370 1.19 3.74 20.45
C ASP A 370 1.01 4.71 19.29
N SER A 371 2.12 5.15 18.69
CA SER A 371 2.08 6.05 17.54
C SER A 371 1.40 5.41 16.31
N ILE A 372 1.63 4.11 16.07
CA ILE A 372 0.94 3.35 15.02
C ILE A 372 -0.55 3.24 15.33
N ALA A 373 -0.88 2.93 16.59
CA ALA A 373 -2.24 2.79 17.06
C ALA A 373 -3.05 4.09 16.90
N ASP A 374 -2.47 5.23 17.26
CA ASP A 374 -3.09 6.54 17.07
C ASP A 374 -3.34 6.85 15.58
N GLN A 375 -2.37 6.51 14.73
CA GLN A 375 -2.48 6.69 13.29
C GLN A 375 -3.57 5.80 12.67
N GLU A 376 -3.68 4.53 13.11
CA GLU A 376 -4.74 3.61 12.67
C GLU A 376 -6.13 4.07 13.13
N GLN A 377 -6.25 4.59 14.35
CA GLN A 377 -7.51 5.12 14.86
C GLN A 377 -7.98 6.32 14.03
N GLN A 378 -7.07 7.24 13.72
CA GLN A 378 -7.38 8.39 12.87
C GLN A 378 -7.79 7.93 11.46
N SER A 379 -7.08 6.97 10.88
CA SER A 379 -7.40 6.38 9.59
C SER A 379 -8.77 5.69 9.58
N ALA A 380 -9.12 4.95 10.65
CA ALA A 380 -10.41 4.28 10.77
C ALA A 380 -11.59 5.27 10.83
N VAL A 381 -11.44 6.39 11.54
CA VAL A 381 -12.46 7.46 11.57
C VAL A 381 -12.64 8.08 10.18
N GLU A 382 -11.54 8.38 9.49
CA GLU A 382 -11.59 8.93 8.12
C GLU A 382 -12.20 7.91 7.13
N GLU A 383 -11.92 6.62 7.28
CA GLU A 383 -12.52 5.55 6.47
C GLU A 383 -14.04 5.47 6.65
N ILE A 384 -14.52 5.54 7.90
CA ILE A 384 -15.96 5.55 8.21
C ILE A 384 -16.63 6.77 7.58
N GLN A 385 -16.01 7.94 7.69
CA GLN A 385 -16.52 9.17 7.06
C GLN A 385 -16.53 9.06 5.52
N ALA A 386 -15.46 8.52 4.93
CA ALA A 386 -15.38 8.32 3.48
C ALA A 386 -16.40 7.29 2.99
N LYS A 387 -16.60 6.19 3.74
CA LYS A 387 -17.65 5.19 3.43
C LYS A 387 -19.04 5.80 3.50
N PHE A 388 -19.33 6.58 4.55
CA PHE A 388 -20.61 7.27 4.69
C PHE A 388 -20.87 8.24 3.52
N GLN A 389 -19.86 9.03 3.14
CA GLN A 389 -19.96 9.92 1.98
C GLN A 389 -20.12 9.15 0.66
N THR A 390 -19.42 8.03 0.53
CA THR A 390 -19.50 7.15 -0.66
C THR A 390 -20.89 6.52 -0.77
N GLU A 391 -21.45 6.06 0.36
CA GLU A 391 -22.80 5.49 0.40
C GLU A 391 -23.86 6.55 0.11
N LEU A 392 -23.75 7.75 0.67
CA LEU A 392 -24.61 8.89 0.37
C LEU A 392 -24.53 9.28 -1.12
N GLN A 393 -23.34 9.25 -1.70
CA GLN A 393 -23.15 9.52 -3.13
C GLN A 393 -23.71 8.38 -4.00
N ARG A 394 -23.60 7.14 -3.54
CA ARG A 394 -24.18 5.97 -4.18
C ARG A 394 -25.71 6.04 -4.17
N GLU A 395 -26.33 6.37 -3.02
CA GLU A 395 -27.79 6.60 -2.94
C GLU A 395 -28.24 7.69 -3.89
N LYS A 396 -27.51 8.82 -3.97
CA LYS A 396 -27.79 9.88 -4.93
C LYS A 396 -27.64 9.41 -6.38
N ASN A 397 -26.61 8.62 -6.67
CA ASN A 397 -26.42 8.08 -8.03
C ASN A 397 -27.49 7.06 -8.39
N VAL A 398 -27.90 6.20 -7.44
CA VAL A 398 -29.00 5.24 -7.65
C VAL A 398 -30.33 5.98 -7.86
N ALA A 399 -30.60 7.03 -7.05
CA ALA A 399 -31.79 7.87 -7.25
C ALA A 399 -31.75 8.62 -8.60
N LEU A 400 -30.58 9.11 -9.01
CA LEU A 400 -30.39 9.76 -10.31
C LEU A 400 -30.55 8.76 -11.47
N GLU A 401 -30.00 7.56 -11.33
CA GLU A 401 -30.17 6.49 -12.32
C GLU A 401 -31.63 6.02 -12.42
N ALA A 402 -32.32 5.89 -11.27
CA ALA A 402 -33.74 5.57 -11.24
C ALA A 402 -34.56 6.68 -11.94
N ASN A 403 -34.25 7.94 -11.65
CA ASN A 403 -34.89 9.09 -12.29
C ASN A 403 -34.58 9.15 -13.82
N ASN A 404 -33.33 8.87 -14.19
CA ASN A 404 -32.93 8.78 -15.61
C ASN A 404 -33.62 7.59 -16.34
N ARG A 405 -33.80 6.45 -15.65
CA ARG A 405 -34.55 5.30 -16.22
C ARG A 405 -36.03 5.64 -16.40
N VAL A 406 -36.64 6.33 -15.43
CA VAL A 406 -38.02 6.80 -15.57
C VAL A 406 -38.14 7.81 -16.71
N LEU A 407 -37.20 8.75 -16.82
CA LEU A 407 -37.14 9.72 -17.88
C LEU A 407 -36.91 9.06 -19.27
N GLN A 408 -36.01 8.08 -19.34
CA GLN A 408 -35.79 7.29 -20.55
C GLN A 408 -37.01 6.45 -20.93
N ALA A 409 -37.65 5.83 -19.93
CA ALA A 409 -38.88 5.06 -20.17
C ALA A 409 -40.03 5.95 -20.63
N THR A 410 -40.19 7.16 -20.08
CA THR A 410 -41.17 8.13 -20.54
C THR A 410 -40.86 8.66 -21.95
N MET A 411 -39.60 9.01 -22.21
CA MET A 411 -39.16 9.42 -23.55
C MET A 411 -39.27 8.29 -24.58
N GLU A 412 -39.00 7.06 -24.17
CA GLU A 412 -39.14 5.87 -25.03
C GLU A 412 -40.60 5.54 -25.27
N SER A 413 -41.48 5.73 -24.26
CA SER A 413 -42.94 5.65 -24.38
C SER A 413 -43.50 6.73 -25.32
N GLU A 414 -43.06 7.98 -25.18
CA GLU A 414 -43.46 9.08 -26.09
C GLU A 414 -42.90 8.88 -27.50
N LYS A 415 -41.66 8.40 -27.63
CA LYS A 415 -41.07 8.05 -28.92
C LYS A 415 -41.78 6.85 -29.58
N ASN A 416 -42.16 5.88 -28.76
CA ASN A 416 -42.94 4.73 -29.24
C ASN A 416 -44.37 5.14 -29.62
N LEU A 417 -44.99 6.07 -28.87
CA LEU A 417 -46.28 6.64 -29.22
C LEU A 417 -46.20 7.43 -30.53
N MET A 418 -45.18 8.27 -30.70
CA MET A 418 -44.94 9.01 -31.95
C MET A 418 -44.60 8.07 -33.10
N MET A 419 -43.77 7.02 -32.85
CA MET A 419 -43.54 5.97 -33.86
C MET A 419 -44.79 5.18 -34.18
N LEU A 420 -45.68 4.96 -33.17
CA LEU A 420 -46.97 4.31 -33.40
C LEU A 420 -47.87 5.15 -34.33
N TYR A 421 -47.90 6.48 -34.12
CA TYR A 421 -48.64 7.39 -35.03
C TYR A 421 -48.04 7.44 -36.44
N VAL A 422 -46.70 7.45 -36.53
CA VAL A 422 -46.00 7.37 -37.83
C VAL A 422 -46.17 6.00 -38.46
N LEU A 423 -46.13 4.92 -37.66
CA LEU A 423 -46.35 3.56 -38.16
C LEU A 423 -47.80 3.30 -38.57
N VAL A 424 -48.79 3.88 -37.86
CA VAL A 424 -50.19 3.79 -38.25
C VAL A 424 -50.43 4.54 -39.58
N SER A 425 -49.81 5.71 -39.76
CA SER A 425 -49.88 6.43 -41.04
C SER A 425 -49.13 5.71 -42.17
N ILE A 426 -47.99 5.08 -41.87
CA ILE A 426 -47.25 4.24 -42.84
C ILE A 426 -47.92 2.88 -43.04
N ALA A 427 -48.51 2.30 -41.96
CA ALA A 427 -49.21 1.02 -42.06
C ALA A 427 -50.46 1.12 -42.92
N ILE A 428 -51.19 2.27 -42.94
CA ILE A 428 -52.27 2.53 -43.88
C ILE A 428 -51.74 2.56 -45.34
N ILE A 429 -50.51 3.07 -45.53
CA ILE A 429 -49.86 3.07 -46.84
C ILE A 429 -49.25 1.70 -47.19
N VAL A 430 -48.68 1.00 -46.17
CA VAL A 430 -48.03 -0.29 -46.36
C VAL A 430 -49.02 -1.47 -46.33
N LEU A 431 -50.17 -1.34 -45.68
CA LEU A 431 -51.23 -2.36 -45.78
C LEU A 431 -51.70 -2.60 -47.25
N ILE A 432 -51.60 -1.60 -48.10
CA ILE A 432 -51.81 -1.72 -49.54
C ILE A 432 -50.63 -2.45 -50.23
N LEU A 433 -49.42 -2.35 -49.69
CA LEU A 433 -48.23 -2.99 -50.30
C LEU A 433 -47.83 -4.32 -49.61
N LEU A 434 -48.25 -4.57 -48.37
CA LEU A 434 -47.81 -5.72 -47.55
C LEU A 434 -48.72 -6.95 -47.63
N PHE A 435 -49.88 -6.87 -48.27
CA PHE A 435 -50.65 -8.08 -48.56
C PHE A 435 -49.86 -9.11 -49.41
N LEU A 436 -48.79 -8.65 -50.05
CA LEU A 436 -47.94 -9.50 -50.91
C LEU A 436 -46.60 -9.91 -50.23
N ARG A 437 -46.18 -9.32 -49.12
CA ARG A 437 -44.90 -9.60 -48.50
C ARG A 437 -44.90 -9.89 -46.99
N GLY A 438 -46.08 -9.96 -46.38
CA GLY A 438 -46.25 -10.02 -44.91
C GLY A 438 -45.71 -11.28 -44.20
N TYR A 439 -45.44 -12.32 -44.91
CA TYR A 439 -44.99 -13.58 -44.32
C TYR A 439 -43.47 -13.61 -44.01
N TRP A 440 -42.69 -12.84 -44.73
CA TRP A 440 -41.23 -12.89 -44.61
C TRP A 440 -40.66 -11.98 -43.51
N LEU A 441 -41.37 -10.92 -43.17
CA LEU A 441 -40.92 -9.96 -42.18
C LEU A 441 -41.16 -10.41 -40.74
N LYS A 442 -42.21 -11.20 -40.53
CA LYS A 442 -42.61 -11.68 -39.20
C LYS A 442 -41.57 -12.59 -38.55
N ALA A 443 -40.86 -13.40 -39.35
CA ALA A 443 -39.83 -14.32 -38.86
C ALA A 443 -38.52 -13.61 -38.50
N LYS A 444 -38.22 -12.45 -39.09
CA LYS A 444 -37.00 -11.70 -38.85
C LYS A 444 -37.09 -10.83 -37.60
N LEU A 445 -38.25 -10.26 -37.33
CA LEU A 445 -38.50 -9.45 -36.14
C LEU A 445 -38.49 -10.28 -34.84
N GLN A 446 -39.04 -11.48 -34.84
CA GLN A 446 -39.02 -12.37 -33.68
C GLN A 446 -37.58 -12.81 -33.27
N LYS A 447 -36.69 -12.90 -34.23
CA LYS A 447 -35.31 -13.32 -33.98
C LYS A 447 -34.44 -12.21 -33.37
N GLU A 448 -34.80 -10.94 -33.63
CA GLU A 448 -34.09 -9.79 -33.04
C GLU A 448 -34.59 -9.43 -31.63
N GLU A 449 -35.88 -9.59 -31.36
CA GLU A 449 -36.43 -9.41 -30.01
C GLU A 449 -35.86 -10.42 -29.01
N LEU A 450 -35.69 -11.68 -29.45
CA LEU A 450 -35.05 -12.69 -28.60
C LEU A 450 -33.59 -12.34 -28.23
N ARG A 451 -32.87 -11.71 -29.16
CA ARG A 451 -31.49 -11.28 -28.92
C ARG A 451 -31.37 -10.08 -27.97
N LEU A 452 -32.32 -9.16 -28.00
CA LEU A 452 -32.35 -7.99 -27.11
C LEU A 452 -32.70 -8.39 -25.68
N VAL A 453 -33.66 -9.27 -25.48
CA VAL A 453 -34.07 -9.79 -24.17
C VAL A 453 -32.93 -10.63 -23.52
N GLU A 454 -32.16 -11.33 -24.33
CA GLU A 454 -31.00 -12.11 -23.84
C GLU A 454 -29.82 -11.21 -23.42
N SER A 455 -29.65 -10.07 -24.11
CA SER A 455 -28.63 -9.08 -23.77
C SER A 455 -28.95 -8.30 -22.48
N GLU A 456 -30.22 -7.90 -22.28
CA GLU A 456 -30.66 -7.24 -21.05
C GLU A 456 -30.57 -8.17 -19.83
N LYS A 457 -30.93 -9.42 -20.00
CA LYS A 457 -30.86 -10.43 -18.94
C LYS A 457 -29.43 -10.69 -18.46
N ASN A 458 -28.46 -10.57 -19.35
CA ASN A 458 -27.05 -10.74 -19.01
C ASN A 458 -26.46 -9.51 -18.30
N MET A 459 -26.88 -8.29 -18.65
CA MET A 459 -26.46 -7.07 -17.96
C MET A 459 -26.98 -7.02 -16.52
N ILE A 460 -28.25 -7.38 -16.30
CA ILE A 460 -28.82 -7.43 -14.94
C ILE A 460 -28.15 -8.50 -14.08
N ARG A 461 -27.73 -9.63 -14.66
CA ARG A 461 -26.98 -10.65 -13.92
C ARG A 461 -25.60 -10.17 -13.47
N GLN A 462 -24.89 -9.45 -14.33
CA GLN A 462 -23.58 -8.90 -13.97
C GLN A 462 -23.68 -7.83 -12.88
N GLN A 463 -24.72 -7.01 -12.91
CA GLN A 463 -24.93 -5.97 -11.90
C GLN A 463 -25.25 -6.56 -10.52
N HIS A 464 -26.06 -7.63 -10.48
CA HIS A 464 -26.37 -8.34 -9.22
C HIS A 464 -25.17 -9.09 -8.63
N GLN A 465 -24.29 -9.62 -9.47
CA GLN A 465 -23.05 -10.24 -9.00
C GLN A 465 -22.11 -9.20 -8.37
N TYR A 466 -22.01 -8.02 -8.98
CA TYR A 466 -21.16 -6.95 -8.49
C TYR A 466 -21.62 -6.38 -7.12
N GLU A 467 -22.94 -6.27 -6.92
CA GLU A 467 -23.51 -5.86 -5.62
C GLU A 467 -23.30 -6.91 -4.53
N GLN A 468 -23.35 -8.19 -4.88
CA GLN A 468 -23.11 -9.29 -3.95
C GLN A 468 -21.64 -9.37 -3.50
N GLU A 469 -20.72 -9.15 -4.43
CA GLU A 469 -19.28 -9.09 -4.13
C GLU A 469 -18.92 -7.89 -3.26
N LEU A 470 -19.53 -6.73 -3.49
CA LEU A 470 -19.29 -5.52 -2.70
C LEU A 470 -19.78 -5.67 -1.24
N THR A 471 -20.94 -6.30 -1.07
CA THR A 471 -21.51 -6.56 0.27
C THR A 471 -20.66 -7.58 1.06
N ASN A 472 -20.14 -8.58 0.37
CA ASN A 472 -19.25 -9.57 0.99
C ASN A 472 -17.90 -8.95 1.40
N ALA A 473 -17.34 -8.10 0.55
CA ALA A 473 -16.08 -7.39 0.85
C ALA A 473 -16.22 -6.44 2.06
N GLN A 474 -17.36 -5.77 2.20
CA GLN A 474 -17.64 -4.92 3.38
C GLN A 474 -17.70 -5.74 4.67
N LYS A 475 -18.28 -6.94 4.61
CA LYS A 475 -18.38 -7.83 5.77
C LYS A 475 -17.00 -8.36 6.20
N GLU A 476 -16.16 -8.72 5.23
CA GLU A 476 -14.78 -9.14 5.50
C GLU A 476 -13.93 -8.06 6.16
N ILE A 477 -14.07 -6.79 5.74
CA ILE A 477 -13.35 -5.66 6.32
C ILE A 477 -13.71 -5.46 7.80
N ILE A 478 -14.99 -5.62 8.15
CA ILE A 478 -15.44 -5.49 9.55
C ILE A 478 -14.86 -6.63 10.40
N GLU A 479 -14.89 -7.87 9.89
CA GLU A 479 -14.32 -9.01 10.59
C GLU A 479 -12.80 -8.90 10.78
N GLU A 480 -12.10 -8.32 9.79
CA GLU A 480 -10.67 -8.06 9.86
C GLU A 480 -10.34 -7.01 10.94
N LYS A 481 -11.11 -5.92 11.02
CA LYS A 481 -10.95 -4.89 12.05
C LYS A 481 -11.24 -5.41 13.45
N GLN A 482 -12.19 -6.33 13.60
CA GLN A 482 -12.43 -7.01 14.87
C GLN A 482 -11.25 -7.91 15.28
N ARG A 483 -10.65 -8.63 14.34
CA ARG A 483 -9.45 -9.45 14.60
C ARG A 483 -8.24 -8.58 14.98
N GLU A 484 -8.03 -7.45 14.32
CA GLU A 484 -6.99 -6.48 14.68
C GLU A 484 -7.16 -5.95 16.12
N LEU A 485 -8.40 -5.62 16.51
CA LEU A 485 -8.70 -5.13 17.85
C LEU A 485 -8.45 -6.21 18.91
N THR A 486 -8.88 -7.44 18.63
CA THR A 486 -8.63 -8.61 19.50
C THR A 486 -7.13 -8.90 19.62
N SER A 487 -6.40 -8.87 18.52
CA SER A 487 -4.94 -9.03 18.51
C SER A 487 -4.23 -7.93 19.29
N SER A 488 -4.73 -6.70 19.21
CA SER A 488 -4.20 -5.57 20.00
C SER A 488 -4.44 -5.75 21.49
N ALA A 489 -5.62 -6.22 21.87
CA ALA A 489 -5.97 -6.53 23.26
C ALA A 489 -5.11 -7.69 23.81
N LEU A 490 -4.93 -8.78 23.05
CA LEU A 490 -4.09 -9.90 23.41
C LEU A 490 -2.60 -9.53 23.55
N ARG A 491 -2.08 -8.68 22.66
CA ARG A 491 -0.71 -8.15 22.81
C ARG A 491 -0.55 -7.36 24.09
N MET A 492 -1.56 -6.54 24.43
CA MET A 492 -1.55 -5.77 25.68
C MET A 492 -1.54 -6.69 26.92
N ALA A 493 -2.32 -7.78 26.90
CA ALA A 493 -2.31 -8.81 27.94
C ALA A 493 -0.91 -9.45 28.10
N ASN A 494 -0.31 -9.85 27.00
CA ASN A 494 1.02 -10.47 27.01
C ASN A 494 2.12 -9.50 27.49
N TYR A 495 2.03 -8.19 27.18
CA TYR A 495 2.94 -7.18 27.71
C TYR A 495 2.76 -7.00 29.22
N GLN A 496 1.50 -6.97 29.71
CA GLN A 496 1.24 -6.86 31.14
C GLN A 496 1.72 -8.10 31.90
N ASP A 497 1.50 -9.29 31.37
CA ASP A 497 2.03 -10.53 31.97
C ASP A 497 3.57 -10.55 31.99
N GLY A 498 4.20 -10.08 30.92
CA GLY A 498 5.67 -9.96 30.85
C GLY A 498 6.22 -8.97 31.88
N ILE A 499 5.54 -7.83 32.09
CA ILE A 499 5.91 -6.83 33.10
C ILE A 499 5.72 -7.40 34.51
N ASN A 500 4.61 -8.10 34.77
CA ASN A 500 4.35 -8.74 36.07
C ASN A 500 5.39 -9.82 36.39
N GLN A 501 5.79 -10.63 35.39
CA GLN A 501 6.87 -11.61 35.56
C GLN A 501 8.23 -10.98 35.87
N ILE A 502 8.48 -9.77 35.36
CA ILE A 502 9.69 -9.00 35.69
C ILE A 502 9.61 -8.48 37.12
N ILE A 503 8.43 -8.00 37.54
CA ILE A 503 8.19 -7.56 38.93
C ILE A 503 8.38 -8.71 39.91
N ASP A 504 7.78 -9.88 39.64
CA ASP A 504 7.91 -11.10 40.46
C ASP A 504 9.35 -11.58 40.57
N LYS A 505 10.14 -11.46 39.48
CA LYS A 505 11.57 -11.80 39.48
C LYS A 505 12.41 -10.76 40.23
N CYS A 506 11.99 -9.49 40.25
CA CYS A 506 12.60 -8.46 41.10
C CYS A 506 12.32 -8.72 42.58
N GLU A 507 11.14 -9.20 42.93
CA GLU A 507 10.77 -9.57 44.30
C GLU A 507 11.52 -10.83 44.79
N SER A 508 11.96 -11.67 43.87
CA SER A 508 12.72 -12.89 44.15
C SER A 508 14.22 -12.67 44.37
N ASN A 509 14.70 -11.46 44.61
CA ASN A 509 16.11 -11.09 44.88
C ASN A 509 17.09 -11.39 43.71
N ILE A 510 16.63 -11.44 42.49
CA ILE A 510 17.50 -11.70 41.30
C ILE A 510 18.24 -10.42 40.86
N TYR A 511 17.80 -9.24 41.27
CA TYR A 511 18.43 -7.93 40.95
C TYR A 511 19.05 -7.28 42.20
N THR A 512 20.25 -6.75 42.06
CA THR A 512 21.00 -6.11 43.17
C THR A 512 20.57 -4.67 43.46
N LYS A 513 19.70 -4.07 42.67
CA LYS A 513 19.05 -2.75 42.90
C LYS A 513 17.57 -2.73 42.49
N VAL A 514 16.77 -3.47 43.22
CA VAL A 514 15.38 -3.76 42.92
C VAL A 514 14.45 -2.56 43.04
N THR A 515 14.75 -1.57 43.84
CA THR A 515 13.84 -0.44 44.14
C THR A 515 13.66 0.54 42.99
N GLU A 516 14.64 0.71 42.13
CA GLU A 516 14.55 1.62 40.96
C GLU A 516 13.81 0.94 39.79
N VAL A 517 14.08 -0.32 39.55
CA VAL A 517 13.40 -1.11 38.51
C VAL A 517 11.91 -1.28 38.83
N LYS A 518 11.58 -1.48 40.12
CA LYS A 518 10.17 -1.58 40.58
C LYS A 518 9.44 -0.26 40.42
N LYS A 519 10.08 0.88 40.64
CA LYS A 519 9.48 2.21 40.50
C LYS A 519 9.20 2.55 39.02
N ASP A 520 10.10 2.20 38.14
CA ASP A 520 9.97 2.48 36.71
C ASP A 520 8.97 1.55 36.03
N LEU A 521 8.95 0.27 36.38
CA LEU A 521 7.95 -0.69 35.93
C LEU A 521 6.54 -0.35 36.44
N GLN A 522 6.42 0.07 37.70
CA GLN A 522 5.15 0.54 38.23
C GLN A 522 4.68 1.86 37.56
N GLY A 523 5.62 2.68 37.09
CA GLY A 523 5.33 3.85 36.26
C GLY A 523 4.69 3.47 34.92
N ILE A 524 5.18 2.41 34.28
CA ILE A 524 4.66 1.90 33.00
C ILE A 524 3.27 1.28 33.18
N ILE A 525 3.07 0.50 34.24
CA ILE A 525 1.77 -0.15 34.56
C ILE A 525 0.68 0.86 34.96
N LYS A 526 1.07 2.02 35.53
CA LYS A 526 0.14 3.07 35.96
C LYS A 526 -0.40 3.96 34.83
N GLN A 527 0.05 3.82 33.60
CA GLN A 527 -0.50 4.59 32.50
C GLN A 527 -1.90 4.06 32.14
N LYS A 528 -2.92 4.70 32.67
CA LYS A 528 -4.36 4.47 32.44
C LYS A 528 -4.80 4.61 30.97
N ASP A 529 -3.91 5.02 30.07
CA ASP A 529 -4.29 5.43 28.72
C ASP A 529 -4.58 4.27 27.76
N TYR A 530 -4.04 3.07 28.00
CA TYR A 530 -4.26 1.91 27.13
C TYR A 530 -5.71 1.44 27.10
N TRP A 531 -6.34 1.43 28.28
CA TRP A 531 -7.75 1.03 28.36
C TRP A 531 -8.65 2.05 27.65
N LYS A 532 -8.37 3.31 27.81
CA LYS A 532 -9.12 4.39 27.15
C LYS A 532 -9.00 4.34 25.63
N GLN A 533 -7.82 4.00 25.10
CA GLN A 533 -7.61 3.79 23.67
C GLN A 533 -8.35 2.55 23.16
N PHE A 534 -8.34 1.46 23.93
CA PHE A 534 -9.13 0.26 23.62
C PHE A 534 -10.64 0.60 23.63
N GLU A 535 -11.13 1.24 24.66
CA GLU A 535 -12.53 1.65 24.79
C GLU A 535 -12.97 2.53 23.61
N THR A 536 -12.13 3.46 23.20
CA THR A 536 -12.41 4.34 22.06
C THR A 536 -12.50 3.55 20.76
N ARG A 537 -11.58 2.63 20.49
CA ARG A 537 -11.59 1.79 19.30
C ARG A 537 -12.76 0.82 19.29
N PHE A 538 -13.04 0.20 20.44
CA PHE A 538 -14.16 -0.70 20.59
C PHE A 538 -15.49 0.01 20.32
N ASN A 539 -15.67 1.20 20.89
CA ASN A 539 -16.88 1.99 20.69
C ASN A 539 -17.01 2.55 19.26
N THR A 540 -15.89 2.71 18.55
CA THR A 540 -15.93 3.07 17.11
C THR A 540 -16.45 1.91 16.25
N LEU A 541 -16.10 0.67 16.59
CA LEU A 541 -16.56 -0.54 15.89
C LEU A 541 -17.96 -0.98 16.34
N HIS A 542 -18.30 -0.76 17.59
CA HIS A 542 -19.55 -1.16 18.22
C HIS A 542 -20.20 0.02 18.96
N PRO A 543 -20.65 1.08 18.24
CA PRO A 543 -21.06 2.35 18.85
C PRO A 543 -22.25 2.22 19.80
N GLU A 544 -23.15 1.28 19.53
CA GLU A 544 -24.35 1.07 20.35
C GLU A 544 -24.17 0.04 21.47
N PHE A 545 -23.08 -0.72 21.51
CA PHE A 545 -22.91 -1.85 22.43
C PHE A 545 -23.01 -1.43 23.90
N SER A 546 -22.23 -0.44 24.29
CA SER A 546 -22.22 0.06 25.68
C SER A 546 -23.56 0.66 26.10
N ASN A 547 -24.18 1.43 25.19
CA ASN A 547 -25.47 2.06 25.43
C ASN A 547 -26.59 1.02 25.56
N THR A 548 -26.61 0.04 24.67
CA THR A 548 -27.61 -1.05 24.69
C THR A 548 -27.51 -1.87 25.98
N LEU A 549 -26.29 -2.22 26.39
CA LEU A 549 -26.10 -2.95 27.66
C LEU A 549 -26.54 -2.12 28.88
N THR A 550 -26.21 -0.84 28.92
CA THR A 550 -26.59 0.04 30.02
C THR A 550 -28.10 0.22 30.10
N ASN A 551 -28.75 0.44 28.96
CA ASN A 551 -30.18 0.66 28.90
C ASN A 551 -31.02 -0.60 29.16
N ARG A 552 -30.50 -1.77 28.76
CA ARG A 552 -31.22 -3.03 28.90
C ARG A 552 -31.02 -3.70 30.25
N PHE A 553 -29.90 -3.39 30.94
CA PHE A 553 -29.53 -4.02 32.22
C PHE A 553 -29.00 -2.99 33.22
N GLU A 554 -29.89 -2.26 33.86
CA GLU A 554 -29.58 -1.14 34.81
C GLU A 554 -28.66 -1.51 35.99
N LYS A 555 -28.53 -2.79 36.31
CA LYS A 555 -27.67 -3.30 37.40
C LYS A 555 -26.20 -3.48 37.01
N LEU A 556 -25.86 -3.29 35.75
CA LEU A 556 -24.48 -3.38 35.31
C LEU A 556 -23.70 -2.13 35.66
N THR A 557 -22.51 -2.31 36.18
CA THR A 557 -21.57 -1.21 36.42
C THR A 557 -20.71 -0.98 35.16
N LYS A 558 -20.06 0.18 35.07
CA LYS A 558 -19.11 0.48 33.99
C LYS A 558 -18.07 -0.63 33.84
N ASN A 559 -17.51 -1.14 34.92
CA ASN A 559 -16.53 -2.23 34.91
C ASN A 559 -17.13 -3.58 34.48
N ASP A 560 -18.44 -3.76 34.58
CA ASP A 560 -19.11 -4.94 34.06
C ASP A 560 -19.27 -4.84 32.54
N ILE A 561 -19.57 -3.65 32.04
CA ILE A 561 -19.65 -3.37 30.58
C ILE A 561 -18.28 -3.52 29.92
N GLU A 562 -17.22 -3.02 30.54
CA GLU A 562 -15.84 -3.23 30.10
C GLU A 562 -15.50 -4.72 29.98
N PHE A 563 -15.92 -5.52 30.97
CA PHE A 563 -15.75 -6.98 30.93
C PHE A 563 -16.54 -7.60 29.76
N CYS A 564 -17.77 -7.17 29.54
CA CYS A 564 -18.59 -7.61 28.40
C CYS A 564 -18.00 -7.23 27.05
N SER A 565 -17.36 -6.06 26.93
CA SER A 565 -16.67 -5.63 25.70
C SER A 565 -15.52 -6.58 25.32
N LEU A 566 -14.78 -7.07 26.31
CA LEU A 566 -13.70 -8.03 26.07
C LEU A 566 -14.26 -9.42 25.70
N LEU A 567 -15.38 -9.82 26.30
CA LEU A 567 -16.07 -11.08 25.93
C LEU A 567 -16.62 -11.02 24.51
N LYS A 568 -17.16 -9.87 24.06
CA LYS A 568 -17.63 -9.69 22.68
C LYS A 568 -16.51 -9.87 21.64
N LEU A 569 -15.26 -9.67 22.02
CA LEU A 569 -14.09 -9.95 21.18
C LEU A 569 -13.61 -11.40 21.27
N ASN A 570 -14.40 -12.29 21.86
CA ASN A 570 -14.06 -13.71 22.06
C ASN A 570 -12.79 -13.96 22.88
N LEU A 571 -12.44 -13.03 23.77
CA LEU A 571 -11.33 -13.24 24.71
C LEU A 571 -11.74 -14.21 25.81
N SER A 572 -10.85 -15.15 26.10
CA SER A 572 -11.04 -16.13 27.18
C SER A 572 -10.97 -15.48 28.56
N ASN A 573 -11.56 -16.10 29.58
CA ASN A 573 -11.49 -15.61 30.95
C ASN A 573 -10.05 -15.43 31.45
N LYS A 574 -9.09 -16.22 30.94
CA LYS A 574 -7.67 -16.10 31.27
C LYS A 574 -7.06 -14.83 30.69
N GLU A 575 -7.36 -14.53 29.43
CA GLU A 575 -6.89 -13.33 28.74
C GLU A 575 -7.52 -12.07 29.35
N ILE A 576 -8.81 -12.12 29.68
CA ILE A 576 -9.53 -11.03 30.35
C ILE A 576 -8.97 -10.80 31.76
N ALA A 577 -8.65 -11.87 32.50
CA ALA A 577 -8.02 -11.79 33.81
C ALA A 577 -6.68 -11.05 33.73
N SER A 578 -5.85 -11.40 32.74
CA SER A 578 -4.57 -10.72 32.46
C SER A 578 -4.77 -9.24 32.14
N LEU A 579 -5.67 -8.92 31.22
CA LEU A 579 -5.98 -7.55 30.81
C LEU A 579 -6.50 -6.67 31.98
N LEU A 580 -7.33 -7.23 32.83
CA LEU A 580 -7.95 -6.51 33.95
C LEU A 580 -7.16 -6.61 35.25
N GLN A 581 -5.99 -7.26 35.23
CA GLN A 581 -5.11 -7.47 36.40
C GLN A 581 -5.83 -8.13 37.58
N ILE A 582 -6.63 -9.14 37.30
CA ILE A 582 -7.34 -9.93 38.33
C ILE A 582 -6.94 -11.40 38.19
N SER A 583 -7.17 -12.20 39.26
CA SER A 583 -6.93 -13.64 39.15
C SER A 583 -7.92 -14.29 38.15
N HIS A 584 -7.52 -15.40 37.56
CA HIS A 584 -8.40 -16.16 36.66
C HIS A 584 -9.73 -16.54 37.33
N GLU A 585 -9.68 -16.95 38.60
CA GLU A 585 -10.87 -17.25 39.41
C GLU A 585 -11.74 -16.03 39.63
N SER A 586 -11.12 -14.85 39.80
CA SER A 586 -11.83 -13.58 39.92
C SER A 586 -12.56 -13.21 38.62
N ALA A 587 -11.96 -13.49 37.46
CA ALA A 587 -12.60 -13.26 36.15
C ALA A 587 -13.81 -14.18 35.97
N ILE A 588 -13.68 -15.47 36.30
CA ILE A 588 -14.80 -16.42 36.26
C ILE A 588 -15.93 -15.98 37.21
N THR A 589 -15.57 -15.60 38.44
CA THR A 589 -16.55 -15.12 39.43
C THR A 589 -17.23 -13.83 38.95
N LYS A 590 -16.48 -12.94 38.28
CA LYS A 590 -17.03 -11.70 37.71
C LYS A 590 -17.98 -12.00 36.56
N LYS A 591 -17.63 -12.91 35.65
CA LYS A 591 -18.53 -13.39 34.58
C LYS A 591 -19.83 -13.94 35.16
N TYR A 592 -19.74 -14.78 36.17
CA TYR A 592 -20.91 -15.32 36.85
C TYR A 592 -21.80 -14.22 37.47
N ARG A 593 -21.23 -13.23 38.17
CA ARG A 593 -21.96 -12.12 38.74
C ARG A 593 -22.63 -11.23 37.68
N ILE A 594 -21.98 -11.01 36.56
CA ILE A 594 -22.56 -10.25 35.43
C ILE A 594 -23.77 -10.99 34.88
N LYS A 595 -23.66 -12.29 34.62
CA LYS A 595 -24.78 -13.12 34.17
C LYS A 595 -25.97 -13.03 35.13
N LYS A 596 -25.70 -13.13 36.42
CA LYS A 596 -26.73 -13.02 37.44
C LYS A 596 -27.38 -11.63 37.45
N LYS A 597 -26.64 -10.54 37.22
CA LYS A 597 -27.18 -9.19 37.07
C LYS A 597 -28.03 -9.01 35.82
N MET A 598 -27.77 -9.79 34.79
CA MET A 598 -28.52 -9.81 33.52
C MET A 598 -29.66 -10.83 33.51
N ASP A 599 -29.82 -11.60 34.60
CA ASP A 599 -30.79 -12.69 34.73
C ASP A 599 -30.64 -13.80 33.68
N ILE A 600 -29.38 -14.14 33.36
CA ILE A 600 -29.03 -15.17 32.38
C ILE A 600 -28.28 -16.30 33.11
N ASN A 601 -28.79 -17.52 32.97
CA ASN A 601 -28.20 -18.70 33.65
C ASN A 601 -27.21 -19.46 32.80
N ASP A 602 -27.43 -19.54 31.48
CA ASP A 602 -26.56 -20.28 30.58
C ASP A 602 -25.41 -19.42 30.02
N ASP A 603 -24.25 -20.04 29.80
CA ASP A 603 -23.08 -19.35 29.25
C ASP A 603 -23.22 -19.13 27.74
N ALA A 604 -23.83 -20.08 27.02
CA ALA A 604 -24.02 -19.95 25.58
C ALA A 604 -25.02 -18.84 25.23
N ASP A 605 -26.12 -18.72 26.01
CA ASP A 605 -27.10 -17.63 25.84
C ASP A 605 -26.49 -16.26 26.16
N PHE A 606 -25.62 -16.21 27.17
CA PHE A 606 -24.93 -14.97 27.55
C PHE A 606 -23.96 -14.52 26.45
N GLU A 607 -23.14 -15.43 25.93
CA GLU A 607 -22.19 -15.11 24.86
C GLU A 607 -22.92 -14.75 23.57
N LYS A 608 -23.97 -15.51 23.22
CA LYS A 608 -24.82 -15.20 22.07
C LYS A 608 -25.44 -13.81 22.17
N LEU A 609 -26.00 -13.44 23.31
CA LEU A 609 -26.56 -12.12 23.54
C LEU A 609 -25.52 -11.02 23.34
N LEU A 610 -24.30 -11.20 23.85
CA LEU A 610 -23.22 -10.22 23.69
C LEU A 610 -22.79 -10.10 22.22
N MET A 611 -22.87 -11.18 21.44
CA MET A 611 -22.55 -11.14 20.00
C MET A 611 -23.64 -10.46 19.19
N GLU A 612 -24.91 -10.59 19.58
CA GLU A 612 -26.04 -9.99 18.88
C GLU A 612 -26.20 -8.48 19.14
N ILE A 613 -25.75 -7.97 20.29
CA ILE A 613 -25.70 -6.54 20.61
C ILE A 613 -24.53 -5.89 19.86
#